data_e6ebcdb13f87cabf3d85505a82603ee0
#
_entry.id   e6ebcdb13f87cabf3d85505a82603ee0
#
_cell.length_a   1.000
_cell.length_b   1.000
_cell.length_c   1.000
_cell.angle_alpha   90.00
_cell.angle_beta   90.00
_cell.angle_gamma   90.00
#
_symmetry.space_group_name_H-M   'P 1'
#
loop_
_entity.id
_entity.type
_entity.pdbx_description
1 polymer ?
#
loop_
_entity_poly.entity_id
_entity_poly.type
_entity_poly.pdbx_seq_one_letter_code
_entity_poly.pdbx_strand_id
1 'polypeptide(L)'
;MTSTLPNDNIRNFDDQITNKLISEIIRDRIKNAGVRFSANDNIADFINPGELEILEKEVASRVKDLLKSLIIDIENDHNTQETAERVSKMYLNEVFKGRYHEQPKVTSFPNDKNLDEIYTVGPISVRSACSHHLVPILGECWIGIKPGNKVIGLSKFARVADWVFSRPHIQEEAVMILADEIEKLCEPKGL
;
A
#
# COMPACT_ATOMS: atom_id res chain seq x y z
N MET A 1 44.80 8.29 -40.97
CA MET A 1 44.74 7.98 -39.53
C MET A 1 43.42 8.45 -39.02
N THR A 2 42.43 7.56 -39.04
CA THR A 2 41.06 7.81 -38.59
C THR A 2 40.89 7.18 -37.19
N SER A 3 40.71 8.04 -36.21
CA SER A 3 40.49 7.67 -34.81
C SER A 3 39.01 7.29 -34.62
N THR A 4 38.75 6.03 -34.41
CA THR A 4 37.45 5.51 -33.93
C THR A 4 37.41 5.63 -32.43
N LEU A 5 36.46 6.42 -31.92
CA LEU A 5 36.11 6.47 -30.49
C LEU A 5 35.21 5.27 -30.12
N PRO A 6 35.33 4.70 -28.94
CA PRO A 6 34.54 3.53 -28.57
C PRO A 6 33.13 3.93 -28.11
N ASN A 7 32.12 3.43 -28.84
CA ASN A 7 30.69 3.65 -28.58
C ASN A 7 30.08 2.48 -27.81
N ASP A 8 30.90 1.67 -27.10
CA ASP A 8 30.47 0.40 -26.51
C ASP A 8 29.91 0.49 -25.07
N ASN A 9 30.04 1.65 -24.40
CA ASN A 9 29.61 1.78 -23.03
C ASN A 9 28.12 2.20 -22.86
N ILE A 10 27.46 2.69 -23.91
CA ILE A 10 26.06 3.14 -23.82
C ILE A 10 25.10 1.97 -24.05
N ARG A 11 25.46 1.00 -24.88
CA ARG A 11 24.60 -0.19 -25.15
C ARG A 11 24.50 -1.15 -23.97
N ASN A 12 25.50 -1.23 -23.11
CA ASN A 12 25.50 -2.14 -21.96
C ASN A 12 24.65 -1.67 -20.77
N PHE A 13 24.30 -0.37 -20.72
CA PHE A 13 23.43 0.14 -19.64
C PHE A 13 21.94 -0.10 -19.94
N ASP A 14 21.52 0.06 -21.18
CA ASP A 14 20.11 -0.18 -21.59
C ASP A 14 19.76 -1.66 -21.62
N ASP A 15 20.67 -2.55 -21.97
CA ASP A 15 20.46 -4.00 -21.99
C ASP A 15 20.38 -4.62 -20.57
N GLN A 16 20.97 -3.99 -19.55
CA GLN A 16 20.85 -4.44 -18.17
C GLN A 16 19.51 -4.02 -17.53
N ILE A 17 18.89 -2.95 -18.01
CA ILE A 17 17.57 -2.48 -17.55
C ILE A 17 16.45 -3.37 -18.14
N THR A 18 16.63 -3.91 -19.34
CA THR A 18 15.61 -4.71 -20.06
C THR A 18 15.34 -6.09 -19.47
N ASN A 19 16.11 -6.56 -18.47
CA ASN A 19 15.95 -7.91 -17.91
C ASN A 19 15.56 -7.93 -16.42
N LYS A 20 15.41 -6.76 -15.76
CA LYS A 20 14.97 -6.69 -14.36
C LYS A 20 13.45 -6.74 -14.24
N LEU A 21 12.97 -7.48 -13.23
CA LEU A 21 11.57 -7.46 -12.85
C LEU A 21 11.16 -6.08 -12.30
N ILE A 22 9.93 -5.67 -12.52
CA ILE A 22 9.45 -4.36 -12.04
C ILE A 22 9.53 -4.27 -10.51
N SER A 23 9.30 -5.36 -9.79
CA SER A 23 9.46 -5.41 -8.33
C SER A 23 10.91 -5.15 -7.89
N GLU A 24 11.90 -5.58 -8.67
CA GLU A 24 13.32 -5.31 -8.40
C GLU A 24 13.66 -3.84 -8.63
N ILE A 25 13.15 -3.26 -9.73
CA ILE A 25 13.34 -1.85 -10.06
C ILE A 25 12.76 -0.95 -8.94
N ILE A 26 11.55 -1.23 -8.48
CA ILE A 26 10.90 -0.49 -7.39
C ILE A 26 11.70 -0.65 -6.08
N ARG A 27 12.13 -1.87 -5.74
CA ARG A 27 12.98 -2.11 -4.56
C ARG A 27 14.29 -1.36 -4.60
N ASP A 28 14.96 -1.34 -5.75
CA ASP A 28 16.23 -0.62 -5.90
C ASP A 28 16.01 0.89 -5.72
N ARG A 29 14.91 1.43 -6.26
CA ARG A 29 14.52 2.84 -6.07
C ARG A 29 14.33 3.18 -4.59
N ILE A 30 13.61 2.34 -3.83
CA ILE A 30 13.39 2.52 -2.38
C ILE A 30 14.72 2.43 -1.61
N LYS A 31 15.55 1.41 -1.91
CA LYS A 31 16.85 1.23 -1.26
C LYS A 31 17.79 2.40 -1.53
N ASN A 32 17.86 2.90 -2.76
CA ASN A 32 18.68 4.04 -3.14
C ASN A 32 18.23 5.33 -2.45
N ALA A 33 16.96 5.46 -2.12
CA ALA A 33 16.43 6.56 -1.33
C ALA A 33 16.68 6.40 0.18
N GLY A 34 17.25 5.27 0.63
CA GLY A 34 17.50 4.99 2.04
C GLY A 34 16.20 4.81 2.87
N VAL A 35 15.09 4.48 2.19
CA VAL A 35 13.78 4.37 2.84
C VAL A 35 13.48 2.91 3.20
N ARG A 36 12.81 2.72 4.34
CA ARG A 36 12.31 1.43 4.78
C ARG A 36 11.10 1.00 3.94
N PHE A 37 10.89 -0.29 3.75
CA PHE A 37 9.75 -0.85 3.04
C PHE A 37 9.20 -2.12 3.72
N SER A 38 8.97 -2.03 5.04
CA SER A 38 8.29 -3.07 5.80
C SER A 38 6.91 -3.36 5.23
N ALA A 39 6.28 -4.46 5.64
CA ALA A 39 4.99 -4.89 5.07
C ALA A 39 3.90 -3.81 5.15
N ASN A 40 3.87 -3.06 6.25
CA ASN A 40 2.88 -2.01 6.53
C ASN A 40 3.28 -0.59 6.09
N ASP A 41 4.46 -0.41 5.49
CA ASP A 41 4.85 0.90 4.94
C ASP A 41 4.09 1.18 3.64
N ASN A 42 3.72 2.44 3.40
CA ASN A 42 3.26 2.90 2.09
C ASN A 42 4.49 3.13 1.19
N ILE A 43 4.42 2.68 -0.06
CA ILE A 43 5.49 2.81 -1.07
C ILE A 43 5.02 3.50 -2.35
N ALA A 44 3.87 4.18 -2.31
CA ALA A 44 3.26 4.81 -3.48
C ALA A 44 4.21 5.80 -4.19
N ASP A 45 4.98 6.58 -3.43
CA ASP A 45 5.93 7.57 -3.96
C ASP A 45 7.06 6.95 -4.83
N PHE A 46 7.25 5.63 -4.74
CA PHE A 46 8.26 4.89 -5.48
C PHE A 46 7.70 4.13 -6.68
N ILE A 47 6.40 4.29 -6.98
CA ILE A 47 5.72 3.62 -8.09
C ILE A 47 5.37 4.66 -9.14
N ASN A 48 5.97 4.54 -10.31
CA ASN A 48 5.67 5.44 -11.43
C ASN A 48 4.36 5.04 -12.12
N PRO A 49 3.72 5.97 -12.86
CA PRO A 49 2.55 5.66 -13.66
C PRO A 49 2.78 4.46 -14.60
N GLY A 50 1.85 3.49 -14.58
CA GLY A 50 1.90 2.26 -15.39
C GLY A 50 2.71 1.12 -14.78
N GLU A 51 3.49 1.35 -13.71
CA GLU A 51 4.28 0.29 -13.08
C GLU A 51 3.42 -0.66 -12.23
N LEU A 52 2.29 -0.20 -11.70
CA LEU A 52 1.40 -1.05 -10.90
C LEU A 52 0.76 -2.15 -11.74
N GLU A 53 0.37 -1.84 -12.97
CA GLU A 53 -0.17 -2.81 -13.93
C GLU A 53 0.86 -3.85 -14.36
N ILE A 54 2.14 -3.45 -14.46
CA ILE A 54 3.24 -4.37 -14.75
C ILE A 54 3.50 -5.26 -13.53
N LEU A 55 3.48 -4.68 -12.33
CA LEU A 55 3.63 -5.41 -11.07
C LEU A 55 2.49 -6.42 -10.87
N GLU A 56 1.25 -6.07 -11.25
CA GLU A 56 0.10 -6.98 -11.19
C GLU A 56 0.35 -8.24 -12.04
N LYS A 57 0.89 -8.08 -13.24
CA LYS A 57 1.23 -9.21 -14.12
C LYS A 57 2.38 -10.04 -13.56
N GLU A 58 3.40 -9.41 -12.97
CA GLU A 58 4.51 -10.11 -12.31
C GLU A 58 3.99 -10.93 -11.12
N VAL A 59 3.16 -10.34 -10.24
CA VAL A 59 2.56 -11.04 -9.10
C VAL A 59 1.69 -12.20 -9.57
N ALA A 60 0.87 -12.03 -10.62
CA ALA A 60 0.07 -13.10 -11.19
C ALA A 60 0.94 -14.27 -11.63
N SER A 61 2.07 -14.02 -12.29
CA SER A 61 3.02 -15.06 -12.66
C SER A 61 3.54 -15.83 -11.44
N ARG A 62 3.90 -15.13 -10.35
CA ARG A 62 4.38 -15.77 -9.12
C ARG A 62 3.28 -16.56 -8.39
N VAL A 63 2.04 -16.09 -8.45
CA VAL A 63 0.88 -16.83 -7.92
C VAL A 63 0.64 -18.11 -8.74
N LYS A 64 0.82 -18.09 -10.06
CA LYS A 64 0.78 -19.32 -10.90
C LYS A 64 1.80 -20.34 -10.43
N ASP A 65 3.04 -19.91 -10.19
CA ASP A 65 4.10 -20.78 -9.71
C ASP A 65 3.75 -21.36 -8.33
N LEU A 66 3.18 -20.56 -7.44
CA LEU A 66 2.70 -21.01 -6.13
C LEU A 66 1.60 -22.07 -6.26
N LEU A 67 0.58 -21.82 -7.09
CA LEU A 67 -0.52 -22.77 -7.30
C LEU A 67 -0.01 -24.11 -7.86
N LYS A 68 0.92 -24.07 -8.82
CA LYS A 68 1.58 -25.28 -9.35
C LYS A 68 2.36 -26.02 -8.25
N SER A 69 3.05 -25.31 -7.38
CA SER A 69 3.78 -25.91 -6.25
C SER A 69 2.86 -26.54 -5.21
N LEU A 70 1.63 -26.04 -5.09
CA LEU A 70 0.57 -26.63 -4.28
C LEU A 70 -0.16 -27.79 -4.98
N ILE A 71 0.28 -28.16 -6.20
CA ILE A 71 -0.31 -29.24 -7.02
C ILE A 71 -1.78 -28.95 -7.37
N ILE A 72 -2.09 -27.68 -7.64
CA ILE A 72 -3.40 -27.24 -8.11
C ILE A 72 -3.38 -27.19 -9.64
N ASP A 73 -4.33 -27.85 -10.28
CA ASP A 73 -4.48 -27.84 -11.75
C ASP A 73 -5.08 -26.52 -12.20
N ILE A 74 -4.22 -25.62 -12.69
CA ILE A 74 -4.64 -24.31 -13.22
C ILE A 74 -4.87 -24.33 -14.75
N GLU A 75 -4.67 -25.47 -15.39
CA GLU A 75 -4.82 -25.61 -16.84
C GLU A 75 -6.18 -26.23 -17.21
N ASN A 76 -6.63 -27.23 -16.47
CA ASN A 76 -7.85 -28.00 -16.78
C ASN A 76 -9.01 -27.73 -15.81
N ASP A 77 -8.74 -27.28 -14.58
CA ASP A 77 -9.82 -26.89 -13.64
C ASP A 77 -10.31 -25.47 -13.93
N HIS A 78 -11.51 -25.37 -14.51
CA HIS A 78 -12.16 -24.11 -14.84
C HIS A 78 -12.37 -23.16 -13.66
N ASN A 79 -12.34 -23.67 -12.40
CA ASN A 79 -12.45 -22.83 -11.21
C ASN A 79 -11.16 -22.08 -10.90
N THR A 80 -10.01 -22.61 -11.32
CA THR A 80 -8.67 -22.11 -10.93
C THR A 80 -7.89 -21.49 -12.08
N GLN A 81 -8.37 -21.57 -13.32
CA GLN A 81 -7.70 -21.03 -14.51
C GLN A 81 -7.34 -19.54 -14.40
N GLU A 82 -8.22 -18.71 -13.79
CA GLU A 82 -8.01 -17.27 -13.62
C GLU A 82 -7.63 -16.89 -12.18
N THR A 83 -7.35 -17.84 -11.31
CA THR A 83 -7.10 -17.58 -9.88
C THR A 83 -5.88 -16.69 -9.68
N ALA A 84 -4.83 -16.89 -10.44
CA ALA A 84 -3.60 -16.13 -10.28
C ALA A 84 -3.80 -14.63 -10.57
N GLU A 85 -4.50 -14.31 -11.64
CA GLU A 85 -4.83 -12.94 -12.03
C GLU A 85 -5.78 -12.29 -11.01
N ARG A 86 -6.79 -13.02 -10.54
CA ARG A 86 -7.73 -12.54 -9.51
C ARG A 86 -7.02 -12.27 -8.19
N VAL A 87 -6.14 -13.16 -7.74
CA VAL A 87 -5.36 -13.01 -6.51
C VAL A 87 -4.40 -11.82 -6.60
N SER A 88 -3.71 -11.67 -7.73
CA SER A 88 -2.83 -10.53 -7.97
C SER A 88 -3.58 -9.21 -7.87
N LYS A 89 -4.69 -9.08 -8.60
CA LYS A 89 -5.55 -7.89 -8.59
C LYS A 89 -6.10 -7.61 -7.19
N MET A 90 -6.57 -8.63 -6.49
CA MET A 90 -7.07 -8.52 -5.12
C MET A 90 -5.99 -7.95 -4.18
N TYR A 91 -4.77 -8.48 -4.22
CA TYR A 91 -3.72 -8.00 -3.34
C TYR A 91 -3.31 -6.55 -3.64
N LEU A 92 -3.11 -6.19 -4.91
CA LEU A 92 -2.61 -4.87 -5.26
C LEU A 92 -3.66 -3.77 -5.15
N ASN A 93 -4.92 -4.06 -5.53
CA ASN A 93 -5.95 -3.05 -5.69
C ASN A 93 -7.03 -3.05 -4.57
N GLU A 94 -7.04 -4.09 -3.71
CA GLU A 94 -8.06 -4.22 -2.66
C GLU A 94 -7.42 -4.38 -1.28
N VAL A 95 -6.78 -5.54 -1.02
CA VAL A 95 -6.30 -5.91 0.33
C VAL A 95 -5.09 -5.09 0.76
N PHE A 96 -4.17 -4.77 -0.17
CA PHE A 96 -2.96 -3.99 0.11
C PHE A 96 -2.95 -2.63 -0.61
N LYS A 97 -4.11 -2.14 -1.05
CA LYS A 97 -4.19 -0.86 -1.78
C LYS A 97 -3.52 0.30 -1.04
N GLY A 98 -3.62 0.34 0.30
CA GLY A 98 -3.00 1.37 1.12
C GLY A 98 -1.47 1.33 1.14
N ARG A 99 -0.86 0.23 0.65
CA ARG A 99 0.59 0.13 0.45
C ARG A 99 1.03 0.78 -0.86
N TYR A 100 0.22 0.67 -1.91
CA TYR A 100 0.57 1.02 -3.29
C TYR A 100 -0.04 2.32 -3.79
N HIS A 101 -1.01 2.89 -3.07
CA HIS A 101 -1.69 4.11 -3.45
C HIS A 101 -1.44 5.22 -2.42
N GLU A 102 -1.46 6.46 -2.92
CA GLU A 102 -1.30 7.66 -2.09
C GLU A 102 -2.38 7.77 -1.01
N GLN A 103 -2.03 8.51 0.05
CA GLN A 103 -2.99 8.85 1.09
C GLN A 103 -4.19 9.62 0.52
N PRO A 104 -5.43 9.30 0.94
CA PRO A 104 -6.59 10.05 0.49
C PRO A 104 -6.49 11.51 0.92
N LYS A 105 -6.83 12.42 0.01
CA LYS A 105 -6.83 13.87 0.30
C LYS A 105 -7.82 14.19 1.42
N VAL A 106 -7.31 14.81 2.48
CA VAL A 106 -8.07 15.26 3.65
C VAL A 106 -7.91 16.76 3.78
N THR A 107 -9.01 17.48 3.78
CA THR A 107 -9.03 18.92 4.07
C THR A 107 -9.32 19.11 5.55
N SER A 108 -8.45 19.82 6.24
CA SER A 108 -8.68 20.31 7.60
C SER A 108 -9.31 21.69 7.57
N PHE A 109 -10.06 22.04 8.61
CA PHE A 109 -10.73 23.32 8.80
C PHE A 109 -10.32 23.89 10.15
N PRO A 110 -10.30 25.23 10.32
CA PRO A 110 -10.15 25.84 11.63
C PRO A 110 -11.30 25.43 12.56
N ASN A 111 -10.99 25.25 13.84
CA ASN A 111 -11.99 24.97 14.88
C ASN A 111 -12.64 26.29 15.38
N ASP A 112 -13.26 27.05 14.48
CA ASP A 112 -13.85 28.39 14.79
C ASP A 112 -14.96 28.33 15.82
N LYS A 113 -15.58 27.17 16.02
CA LYS A 113 -16.63 26.97 17.02
C LYS A 113 -16.10 26.63 18.41
N ASN A 114 -14.77 26.53 18.54
CA ASN A 114 -14.09 26.12 19.78
C ASN A 114 -14.65 24.81 20.35
N LEU A 115 -14.90 23.83 19.48
CA LEU A 115 -15.31 22.49 19.90
C LEU A 115 -14.24 21.92 20.84
N ASP A 116 -14.63 21.54 22.05
CA ASP A 116 -13.73 21.00 23.09
C ASP A 116 -14.26 19.71 23.72
N GLU A 117 -15.43 19.26 23.30
CA GLU A 117 -16.01 17.99 23.72
C GLU A 117 -15.32 16.82 23.01
N ILE A 118 -15.13 15.71 23.75
CA ILE A 118 -14.65 14.47 23.15
C ILE A 118 -15.79 13.87 22.31
N TYR A 119 -15.50 13.57 21.06
CA TYR A 119 -16.41 12.82 20.22
C TYR A 119 -15.78 11.52 19.74
N THR A 120 -16.61 10.54 19.44
CA THR A 120 -16.17 9.23 18.93
C THR A 120 -16.67 9.02 17.52
N VAL A 121 -15.75 8.55 16.66
CA VAL A 121 -16.05 8.16 15.28
C VAL A 121 -15.96 6.64 15.19
N GLY A 122 -17.08 6.00 14.86
CA GLY A 122 -17.15 4.54 14.74
C GLY A 122 -18.61 4.05 14.81
N PRO A 123 -18.85 2.75 14.57
CA PRO A 123 -17.84 1.78 14.13
C PRO A 123 -17.35 2.05 12.70
N ILE A 124 -16.04 1.92 12.47
CA ILE A 124 -15.43 1.91 11.15
C ILE A 124 -15.06 0.46 10.84
N SER A 125 -15.61 -0.10 9.78
CA SER A 125 -15.27 -1.46 9.37
C SER A 125 -13.78 -1.57 8.99
N VAL A 126 -13.10 -2.53 9.58
CA VAL A 126 -11.69 -2.83 9.30
C VAL A 126 -11.61 -4.08 8.44
N ARG A 127 -10.89 -3.94 7.33
CA ARG A 127 -10.48 -5.06 6.46
C ARG A 127 -8.98 -4.95 6.27
N SER A 128 -8.24 -5.94 6.75
CA SER A 128 -6.79 -5.98 6.72
C SER A 128 -6.30 -7.39 6.46
N ALA A 129 -5.00 -7.59 6.44
CA ALA A 129 -4.41 -8.91 6.42
C ALA A 129 -3.27 -9.00 7.44
N CYS A 130 -3.16 -10.16 8.07
CA CYS A 130 -2.08 -10.45 8.99
C CYS A 130 -0.75 -10.50 8.24
N SER A 131 0.25 -9.73 8.68
CA SER A 131 1.58 -9.70 8.03
C SER A 131 2.32 -11.04 8.10
N HIS A 132 1.97 -11.93 9.03
CA HIS A 132 2.63 -13.22 9.19
C HIS A 132 2.17 -14.29 8.18
N HIS A 133 0.86 -14.35 7.89
CA HIS A 133 0.26 -15.42 7.10
C HIS A 133 -0.56 -14.91 5.91
N LEU A 134 -0.70 -13.58 5.77
CA LEU A 134 -1.52 -12.89 4.77
C LEU A 134 -3.01 -13.30 4.80
N VAL A 135 -3.46 -13.89 5.91
CA VAL A 135 -4.88 -14.20 6.11
C VAL A 135 -5.70 -12.95 6.41
N PRO A 136 -6.97 -12.89 6.01
CA PRO A 136 -7.82 -11.74 6.28
C PRO A 136 -8.01 -11.47 7.77
N ILE A 137 -8.02 -10.19 8.14
CA ILE A 137 -8.43 -9.67 9.44
C ILE A 137 -9.69 -8.83 9.22
N LEU A 138 -10.73 -9.14 9.95
CA LEU A 138 -12.00 -8.39 9.96
C LEU A 138 -12.26 -7.87 11.36
N GLY A 139 -12.71 -6.63 11.47
CA GLY A 139 -12.98 -6.02 12.76
C GLY A 139 -13.63 -4.65 12.64
N GLU A 140 -13.62 -3.92 13.74
CA GLU A 140 -14.13 -2.56 13.84
C GLU A 140 -13.10 -1.67 14.54
N CYS A 141 -13.04 -0.40 14.12
CA CYS A 141 -12.23 0.63 14.73
C CYS A 141 -13.12 1.75 15.30
N TRP A 142 -12.77 2.20 16.48
CA TRP A 142 -13.36 3.35 17.14
C TRP A 142 -12.28 4.37 17.43
N ILE A 143 -12.53 5.64 17.10
CA ILE A 143 -11.56 6.72 17.25
C ILE A 143 -12.20 7.78 18.15
N GLY A 144 -11.64 7.95 19.35
CA GLY A 144 -12.04 9.02 20.27
C GLY A 144 -11.13 10.23 20.06
N ILE A 145 -11.70 11.43 19.90
CA ILE A 145 -10.94 12.63 19.60
C ILE A 145 -11.39 13.78 20.50
N LYS A 146 -10.42 14.44 21.11
CA LYS A 146 -10.59 15.78 21.68
C LYS A 146 -10.04 16.81 20.70
N PRO A 147 -10.88 17.67 20.09
CA PRO A 147 -10.45 18.60 19.06
C PRO A 147 -9.35 19.56 19.52
N GLY A 148 -8.42 19.86 18.61
CA GLY A 148 -7.46 20.94 18.73
C GLY A 148 -7.91 22.19 17.97
N ASN A 149 -6.94 22.88 17.39
CA ASN A 149 -7.19 24.09 16.59
C ASN A 149 -7.74 23.77 15.18
N LYS A 150 -7.63 22.51 14.76
CA LYS A 150 -8.09 22.02 13.46
C LYS A 150 -9.05 20.85 13.64
N VAL A 151 -10.01 20.74 12.74
CA VAL A 151 -10.96 19.63 12.63
C VAL A 151 -11.01 19.11 11.21
N ILE A 152 -11.37 17.85 11.04
CA ILE A 152 -11.60 17.22 9.73
C ILE A 152 -13.01 16.64 9.67
N GLY A 153 -13.54 16.49 8.46
CA GLY A 153 -14.87 15.91 8.28
C GLY A 153 -14.92 14.46 8.76
N LEU A 154 -16.00 14.05 9.42
CA LEU A 154 -16.15 12.70 10.00
C LEU A 154 -15.90 11.56 8.99
N SER A 155 -16.33 11.73 7.74
CA SER A 155 -16.07 10.76 6.68
C SER A 155 -14.59 10.60 6.32
N LYS A 156 -13.73 11.53 6.73
CA LYS A 156 -12.28 11.45 6.44
C LYS A 156 -11.59 10.44 7.35
N PHE A 157 -12.03 10.30 8.59
CA PHE A 157 -11.51 9.28 9.49
C PHE A 157 -11.67 7.86 8.91
N ALA A 158 -12.85 7.55 8.36
CA ALA A 158 -13.08 6.25 7.72
C ALA A 158 -12.17 6.02 6.50
N ARG A 159 -11.92 7.06 5.70
CA ARG A 159 -11.03 6.95 4.53
C ARG A 159 -9.57 6.74 4.92
N VAL A 160 -9.10 7.46 5.95
CA VAL A 160 -7.73 7.30 6.45
C VAL A 160 -7.57 5.93 7.09
N ALA A 161 -8.54 5.49 7.89
CA ALA A 161 -8.54 4.17 8.48
C ALA A 161 -8.50 3.07 7.40
N ASP A 162 -9.34 3.14 6.36
CA ASP A 162 -9.34 2.20 5.24
C ASP A 162 -7.98 2.18 4.52
N TRP A 163 -7.38 3.34 4.29
CA TRP A 163 -6.04 3.42 3.66
C TRP A 163 -4.94 2.85 4.55
N VAL A 164 -4.97 3.10 5.87
CA VAL A 164 -4.00 2.52 6.80
C VAL A 164 -4.18 1.01 6.89
N PHE A 165 -5.40 0.54 7.15
CA PHE A 165 -5.67 -0.88 7.38
C PHE A 165 -5.54 -1.74 6.12
N SER A 166 -5.64 -1.17 4.92
CA SER A 166 -5.41 -1.88 3.66
C SER A 166 -3.92 -2.11 3.39
N ARG A 167 -3.22 -2.74 4.34
CA ARG A 167 -1.81 -3.16 4.28
C ARG A 167 -1.65 -4.42 5.10
N PRO A 168 -0.56 -5.21 4.91
CA PRO A 168 -0.24 -6.27 5.86
C PRO A 168 0.16 -5.69 7.22
N HIS A 169 -0.55 -6.04 8.30
CA HIS A 169 -0.34 -5.48 9.64
C HIS A 169 -0.23 -6.56 10.73
N ILE A 170 0.33 -6.14 11.85
CA ILE A 170 -0.05 -6.60 13.18
C ILE A 170 -0.92 -5.52 13.82
N GLN A 171 -1.86 -5.90 14.68
CA GLN A 171 -2.87 -4.98 15.20
C GLN A 171 -2.26 -3.79 15.96
N GLU A 172 -1.26 -4.05 16.76
CA GLU A 172 -0.59 -3.05 17.59
C GLU A 172 0.03 -1.92 16.76
N GLU A 173 0.73 -2.27 15.68
CA GLU A 173 1.34 -1.29 14.77
C GLU A 173 0.27 -0.55 13.94
N ALA A 174 -0.78 -1.25 13.52
CA ALA A 174 -1.85 -0.65 12.74
C ALA A 174 -2.55 0.49 13.48
N VAL A 175 -2.80 0.30 14.79
CA VAL A 175 -3.42 1.32 15.65
C VAL A 175 -2.50 2.53 15.81
N MET A 176 -1.21 2.30 16.03
CA MET A 176 -0.22 3.39 16.15
C MET A 176 -0.10 4.20 14.87
N ILE A 177 0.00 3.52 13.71
CA ILE A 177 0.08 4.19 12.41
C ILE A 177 -1.18 5.02 12.15
N LEU A 178 -2.37 4.51 12.48
CA LEU A 178 -3.61 5.26 12.33
C LEU A 178 -3.64 6.51 13.22
N ALA A 179 -3.20 6.39 14.47
CA ALA A 179 -3.10 7.51 15.40
C ALA A 179 -2.16 8.60 14.87
N ASP A 180 -0.94 8.21 14.46
CA ASP A 180 0.06 9.12 13.88
C ASP A 180 -0.48 9.88 12.66
N GLU A 181 -1.21 9.19 11.77
CA GLU A 181 -1.79 9.81 10.58
C GLU A 181 -2.92 10.81 10.94
N ILE A 182 -3.75 10.49 11.92
CA ILE A 182 -4.80 11.41 12.39
C ILE A 182 -4.19 12.62 13.09
N GLU A 183 -3.16 12.44 13.92
CA GLU A 183 -2.46 13.54 14.58
C GLU A 183 -1.87 14.53 13.57
N LYS A 184 -1.23 14.06 12.51
CA LYS A 184 -0.72 14.91 11.42
C LYS A 184 -1.82 15.71 10.71
N LEU A 185 -3.03 15.17 10.60
CA LEU A 185 -4.13 15.77 9.84
C LEU A 185 -4.90 16.83 10.63
N CYS A 186 -5.11 16.67 11.93
CA CYS A 186 -5.98 17.57 12.70
C CYS A 186 -5.39 18.06 14.03
N GLU A 187 -4.19 17.66 14.39
CA GLU A 187 -3.49 18.15 15.60
C GLU A 187 -4.41 18.17 16.84
N PRO A 188 -4.99 17.02 17.23
CA PRO A 188 -5.98 16.99 18.31
C PRO A 188 -5.31 17.23 19.67
N LYS A 189 -6.08 17.68 20.66
CA LYS A 189 -5.63 17.77 22.07
C LYS A 189 -5.54 16.41 22.74
N GLY A 190 -6.19 15.41 22.18
CA GLY A 190 -6.16 14.00 22.62
C GLY A 190 -6.79 13.09 21.58
N LEU A 191 -6.21 11.90 21.48
CA LEU A 191 -6.60 10.85 20.56
C LEU A 191 -6.52 9.50 21.28
#